data_7d3770e4537843c011f4a1d78ee85283
#
_entry.id   7d3770e4537843c011f4a1d78ee85283
#
_cell.length_a   1.000
_cell.length_b   1.000
_cell.length_c   1.000
_cell.angle_alpha   90.00
_cell.angle_beta   90.00
_cell.angle_gamma   90.00
#
_symmetry.space_group_name_H-M   'P 1'
#
loop_
_entity.id
_entity.type
_entity.pdbx_description
1 polymer ?
#
loop_
_entity_poly.entity_id
_entity_poly.type
_entity_poly.pdbx_seq_one_letter_code
_entity_poly.pdbx_strand_id
1 'polypeptide(L)'
;MLTTLAFDVYGTLIDTQGVVSLLSSYLGDDKAQEFSSRWRDKQLEYSFRRGLMQQYEDFAVCTKDALLFTNNELGDGLTAPQQEELLEKYRSLPAFDDAKTALSKLNSAGIECFAFSNGSADAVTELLEGAELNRYFKDIVSCKDIKSFKPNPQVYQHFLDKSSSKEQNTWLISSNSFDIIGASAAGWKTAWVKRSREAQFDPWGINPTITVSSLSQLIENIK
;
A
#
# COMPACT_ATOMS: atom_id res chain seq x y z
N MET A 1 21.54 15.56 7.87
CA MET A 1 20.38 15.79 6.98
C MET A 1 19.23 14.96 7.53
N LEU A 2 18.02 15.48 7.53
CA LEU A 2 16.87 14.75 8.08
C LEU A 2 16.54 13.57 7.13
N THR A 3 16.37 12.38 7.70
CA THR A 3 15.90 11.20 6.96
C THR A 3 14.38 11.27 6.84
N THR A 4 13.87 11.11 5.63
CA THR A 4 12.43 11.10 5.33
C THR A 4 11.98 9.70 4.94
N LEU A 5 10.94 9.19 5.58
CA LEU A 5 10.36 7.89 5.28
C LEU A 5 9.00 8.03 4.60
N ALA A 6 8.89 7.51 3.39
CA ALA A 6 7.64 7.34 2.66
C ALA A 6 7.09 5.93 2.92
N PHE A 7 5.99 5.82 3.65
CA PHE A 7 5.35 4.54 3.91
C PHE A 7 4.25 4.28 2.88
N ASP A 8 4.38 3.20 2.13
CA ASP A 8 3.25 2.64 1.44
C ASP A 8 2.17 2.20 2.45
N VAL A 9 0.91 2.26 2.05
CA VAL A 9 -0.23 2.06 2.96
C VAL A 9 -0.81 0.65 2.85
N TYR A 10 -1.41 0.33 1.70
CA TYR A 10 -2.12 -0.94 1.50
C TYR A 10 -1.16 -2.13 1.36
N GLY A 11 -1.27 -3.09 2.26
CA GLY A 11 -0.40 -4.26 2.35
C GLY A 11 0.88 -4.01 3.15
N THR A 12 1.21 -2.75 3.48
CA THR A 12 2.41 -2.37 4.23
C THR A 12 2.10 -1.95 5.67
N LEU A 13 1.28 -0.93 5.85
CA LEU A 13 0.78 -0.47 7.16
C LEU A 13 -0.56 -1.12 7.49
N ILE A 14 -1.40 -1.26 6.48
CA ILE A 14 -2.78 -1.75 6.55
C ILE A 14 -2.84 -3.15 5.93
N ASP A 15 -3.40 -4.08 6.68
CA ASP A 15 -3.53 -5.47 6.26
C ASP A 15 -4.72 -5.65 5.30
N THR A 16 -4.42 -5.81 4.03
CA THR A 16 -5.45 -6.03 3.00
C THR A 16 -6.13 -7.39 3.10
N GLN A 17 -5.58 -8.34 3.87
CA GLN A 17 -6.23 -9.61 4.18
C GLN A 17 -7.37 -9.46 5.20
N GLY A 18 -7.54 -8.30 5.81
CA GLY A 18 -8.64 -8.02 6.73
C GLY A 18 -10.04 -8.18 6.14
N VAL A 19 -10.17 -8.33 4.81
CA VAL A 19 -11.44 -8.68 4.15
C VAL A 19 -11.74 -10.18 4.17
N VAL A 20 -10.73 -11.04 4.41
CA VAL A 20 -10.87 -12.50 4.26
C VAL A 20 -11.93 -13.05 5.20
N SER A 21 -12.02 -12.58 6.44
CA SER A 21 -13.03 -13.06 7.39
C SER A 21 -14.46 -12.79 6.92
N LEU A 22 -14.69 -11.64 6.28
CA LEU A 22 -15.98 -11.30 5.70
C LEU A 22 -16.25 -12.14 4.45
N LEU A 23 -15.27 -12.32 3.59
CA LEU A 23 -15.37 -13.22 2.43
C LEU A 23 -15.66 -14.66 2.86
N SER A 24 -15.01 -15.16 3.93
CA SER A 24 -15.27 -16.50 4.46
C SER A 24 -16.71 -16.69 4.89
N SER A 25 -17.36 -15.66 5.45
CA SER A 25 -18.77 -15.73 5.83
C SER A 25 -19.73 -15.87 4.64
N TYR A 26 -19.30 -15.46 3.44
CA TYR A 26 -20.09 -15.54 2.21
C TYR A 26 -19.74 -16.75 1.35
N LEU A 27 -18.45 -17.07 1.23
CA LEU A 27 -17.93 -18.02 0.25
C LEU A 27 -17.37 -19.31 0.87
N GLY A 28 -17.17 -19.32 2.20
CA GLY A 28 -16.41 -20.34 2.91
C GLY A 28 -14.89 -20.09 2.88
N ASP A 29 -14.18 -20.69 3.83
CA ASP A 29 -12.76 -20.42 4.08
C ASP A 29 -11.87 -20.78 2.87
N ASP A 30 -12.14 -21.90 2.19
CA ASP A 30 -11.33 -22.40 1.07
C ASP A 30 -11.29 -21.40 -0.10
N LYS A 31 -12.41 -20.72 -0.37
CA LYS A 31 -12.52 -19.77 -1.48
C LYS A 31 -12.14 -18.34 -1.11
N ALA A 32 -12.30 -17.96 0.14
CA ALA A 32 -12.11 -16.57 0.59
C ALA A 32 -10.69 -16.08 0.34
N GLN A 33 -9.70 -16.92 0.58
CA GLN A 33 -8.29 -16.58 0.37
C GLN A 33 -7.95 -16.40 -1.11
N GLU A 34 -8.42 -17.31 -1.96
CA GLU A 34 -8.23 -17.23 -3.42
C GLU A 34 -8.90 -15.97 -3.97
N PHE A 35 -10.15 -15.71 -3.56
CA PHE A 35 -10.88 -14.52 -3.96
C PHE A 35 -10.18 -13.24 -3.53
N SER A 36 -9.75 -13.14 -2.27
CA SER A 36 -9.03 -11.98 -1.75
C SER A 36 -7.74 -11.71 -2.53
N SER A 37 -6.95 -12.75 -2.79
CA SER A 37 -5.70 -12.64 -3.55
C SER A 37 -5.97 -12.18 -4.98
N ARG A 38 -6.95 -12.82 -5.65
CA ARG A 38 -7.32 -12.46 -7.02
C ARG A 38 -7.86 -11.05 -7.14
N TRP A 39 -8.69 -10.61 -6.18
CA TRP A 39 -9.21 -9.24 -6.12
C TRP A 39 -8.06 -8.24 -6.00
N ARG A 40 -7.09 -8.50 -5.12
CA ARG A 40 -5.92 -7.64 -4.95
C ARG A 40 -5.07 -7.57 -6.21
N ASP A 41 -4.80 -8.69 -6.86
CA ASP A 41 -4.03 -8.74 -8.11
C ASP A 41 -4.70 -7.90 -9.21
N LYS A 42 -6.01 -8.05 -9.36
CA LYS A 42 -6.79 -7.29 -10.35
C LYS A 42 -6.85 -5.80 -10.03
N GLN A 43 -6.93 -5.43 -8.76
CA GLN A 43 -6.89 -4.04 -8.32
C GLN A 43 -5.59 -3.35 -8.75
N LEU A 44 -4.45 -4.00 -8.52
CA LEU A 44 -3.15 -3.50 -8.95
C LEU A 44 -3.01 -3.48 -10.47
N GLU A 45 -3.40 -4.56 -11.14
CA GLU A 45 -3.39 -4.64 -12.59
C GLU A 45 -4.20 -3.50 -13.23
N TYR A 46 -5.38 -3.20 -12.71
CA TYR A 46 -6.22 -2.11 -13.23
C TYR A 46 -5.62 -0.73 -12.98
N SER A 47 -5.00 -0.51 -11.82
CA SER A 47 -4.28 0.73 -11.57
C SER A 47 -3.11 0.92 -12.54
N PHE A 48 -2.33 -0.14 -12.82
CA PHE A 48 -1.22 -0.11 -13.77
C PHE A 48 -1.70 0.16 -15.20
N ARG A 49 -2.77 -0.52 -15.64
CA ARG A 49 -3.36 -0.31 -16.97
C ARG A 49 -3.86 1.13 -17.14
N ARG A 50 -4.62 1.66 -16.16
CA ARG A 50 -5.12 3.04 -16.21
C ARG A 50 -3.98 4.06 -16.20
N GLY A 51 -2.94 3.82 -15.38
CA GLY A 51 -1.75 4.66 -15.36
C GLY A 51 -1.03 4.67 -16.72
N LEU A 52 -0.80 3.50 -17.31
CA LEU A 52 -0.12 3.36 -18.61
C LEU A 52 -0.95 3.97 -19.76
N MET A 53 -2.26 3.81 -19.73
CA MET A 53 -3.18 4.40 -20.72
C MET A 53 -3.37 5.90 -20.52
N GLN A 54 -2.88 6.51 -19.43
CA GLN A 54 -3.14 7.89 -19.03
C GLN A 54 -4.66 8.20 -18.89
N GLN A 55 -5.43 7.20 -18.49
CA GLN A 55 -6.86 7.27 -18.21
C GLN A 55 -7.10 7.02 -16.71
N TYR A 56 -6.62 7.98 -15.93
CA TYR A 56 -6.70 7.91 -14.48
C TYR A 56 -8.17 7.89 -14.01
N GLU A 57 -8.44 6.98 -13.10
CA GLU A 57 -9.61 6.95 -12.22
C GLU A 57 -9.15 6.73 -10.79
N ASP A 58 -9.94 7.12 -9.81
CA ASP A 58 -9.57 6.93 -8.41
C ASP A 58 -9.27 5.45 -8.10
N PHE A 59 -8.34 5.21 -7.19
CA PHE A 59 -7.96 3.84 -6.78
C PHE A 59 -9.16 3.04 -6.25
N ALA A 60 -10.16 3.73 -5.63
CA ALA A 60 -11.42 3.12 -5.23
C ALA A 60 -12.22 2.56 -6.42
N VAL A 61 -12.15 3.21 -7.61
CA VAL A 61 -12.75 2.68 -8.84
C VAL A 61 -12.04 1.41 -9.27
N CYS A 62 -10.69 1.40 -9.24
CA CYS A 62 -9.92 0.19 -9.52
C CYS A 62 -10.29 -0.95 -8.55
N THR A 63 -10.49 -0.64 -7.27
CA THR A 63 -10.91 -1.61 -6.25
C THR A 63 -12.28 -2.21 -6.57
N LYS A 64 -13.26 -1.37 -6.91
CA LYS A 64 -14.61 -1.80 -7.27
C LYS A 64 -14.64 -2.63 -8.55
N ASP A 65 -13.98 -2.14 -9.60
CA ASP A 65 -13.95 -2.83 -10.90
C ASP A 65 -13.26 -4.21 -10.76
N ALA A 66 -12.20 -4.29 -9.94
CA ALA A 66 -11.51 -5.54 -9.65
C ALA A 66 -12.37 -6.53 -8.87
N LEU A 67 -13.18 -6.05 -7.90
CA LEU A 67 -14.15 -6.87 -7.18
C LEU A 67 -15.18 -7.48 -8.13
N LEU A 68 -15.77 -6.64 -9.00
CA LEU A 68 -16.75 -7.09 -10.01
C LEU A 68 -16.14 -8.14 -10.95
N PHE A 69 -14.91 -7.88 -11.43
CA PHE A 69 -14.22 -8.83 -12.29
C PHE A 69 -13.99 -10.16 -11.58
N THR A 70 -13.46 -10.14 -10.35
CA THR A 70 -13.14 -11.35 -9.58
C THR A 70 -14.42 -12.15 -9.28
N ASN A 71 -15.49 -11.48 -8.90
CA ASN A 71 -16.79 -12.15 -8.66
C ASN A 71 -17.31 -12.86 -9.92
N ASN A 72 -17.17 -12.24 -11.08
CA ASN A 72 -17.59 -12.86 -12.34
C ASN A 72 -16.66 -14.00 -12.79
N GLU A 73 -15.35 -13.84 -12.60
CA GLU A 73 -14.34 -14.81 -13.03
C GLU A 73 -14.42 -16.10 -12.21
N LEU A 74 -14.57 -15.99 -10.90
CA LEU A 74 -14.62 -17.15 -10.00
C LEU A 74 -16.03 -17.74 -9.85
N GLY A 75 -17.06 -17.05 -10.37
CA GLY A 75 -18.44 -17.53 -10.35
C GLY A 75 -19.03 -17.65 -8.93
N ASP A 76 -18.49 -16.92 -7.96
CA ASP A 76 -18.86 -17.06 -6.55
C ASP A 76 -20.18 -16.42 -6.19
N GLY A 77 -20.75 -15.60 -7.09
CA GLY A 77 -22.13 -15.14 -6.98
C GLY A 77 -22.41 -14.20 -5.80
N LEU A 78 -21.42 -13.39 -5.39
CA LEU A 78 -21.65 -12.34 -4.39
C LEU A 78 -22.76 -11.41 -4.85
N THR A 79 -23.77 -11.22 -4.02
CA THR A 79 -24.85 -10.28 -4.27
C THR A 79 -24.38 -8.84 -4.23
N ALA A 80 -25.13 -7.91 -4.85
CA ALA A 80 -24.77 -6.50 -4.82
C ALA A 80 -24.63 -5.92 -3.39
N PRO A 81 -25.48 -6.24 -2.40
CA PRO A 81 -25.27 -5.84 -1.02
C PRO A 81 -23.98 -6.37 -0.40
N GLN A 82 -23.59 -7.63 -0.66
CA GLN A 82 -22.34 -8.22 -0.17
C GLN A 82 -21.11 -7.55 -0.78
N GLN A 83 -21.18 -7.20 -2.06
CA GLN A 83 -20.11 -6.46 -2.73
C GLN A 83 -19.94 -5.04 -2.12
N GLU A 84 -21.05 -4.36 -1.82
CA GLU A 84 -21.03 -3.05 -1.16
C GLU A 84 -20.40 -3.15 0.25
N GLU A 85 -20.78 -4.17 1.02
CA GLU A 85 -20.23 -4.41 2.36
C GLU A 85 -18.72 -4.71 2.31
N LEU A 86 -18.25 -5.45 1.31
CA LEU A 86 -16.82 -5.69 1.10
C LEU A 86 -16.06 -4.40 0.75
N LEU A 87 -16.64 -3.54 -0.09
CA LEU A 87 -16.06 -2.24 -0.42
C LEU A 87 -15.99 -1.31 0.80
N GLU A 88 -17.04 -1.32 1.64
CA GLU A 88 -17.03 -0.56 2.88
C GLU A 88 -16.01 -1.13 3.88
N LYS A 89 -15.93 -2.46 4.00
CA LYS A 89 -14.90 -3.11 4.81
C LYS A 89 -13.48 -2.74 4.34
N TYR A 90 -13.27 -2.58 3.03
CA TYR A 90 -11.97 -2.20 2.48
C TYR A 90 -11.53 -0.79 2.90
N ARG A 91 -12.47 0.09 3.27
CA ARG A 91 -12.22 1.44 3.80
C ARG A 91 -11.84 1.46 5.28
N SER A 92 -12.06 0.35 5.99
CA SER A 92 -11.85 0.23 7.44
C SER A 92 -10.98 -0.98 7.82
N LEU A 93 -10.00 -1.30 6.96
CA LEU A 93 -9.09 -2.43 7.18
C LEU A 93 -8.20 -2.21 8.41
N PRO A 94 -7.83 -3.27 9.15
CA PRO A 94 -6.94 -3.16 10.30
C PRO A 94 -5.50 -2.84 9.87
N ALA A 95 -4.76 -2.21 10.76
CA ALA A 95 -3.31 -2.13 10.61
C ALA A 95 -2.64 -3.46 10.99
N PHE A 96 -1.42 -3.68 10.47
CA PHE A 96 -0.55 -4.73 11.01
C PHE A 96 -0.13 -4.39 12.45
N ASP A 97 -0.02 -5.40 13.31
CA ASP A 97 0.25 -5.27 14.75
C ASP A 97 1.53 -4.48 15.06
N ASP A 98 2.53 -4.54 14.19
CA ASP A 98 3.82 -3.88 14.36
C ASP A 98 3.82 -2.40 13.95
N ALA A 99 2.81 -1.94 13.20
CA ALA A 99 2.80 -0.61 12.59
C ALA A 99 2.83 0.51 13.63
N LYS A 100 1.93 0.48 14.62
CA LYS A 100 1.80 1.52 15.65
C LYS A 100 3.08 1.65 16.47
N THR A 101 3.64 0.51 16.90
CA THR A 101 4.87 0.51 17.72
C THR A 101 6.08 0.99 16.92
N ALA A 102 6.21 0.57 15.66
CA ALA A 102 7.30 0.99 14.79
C ALA A 102 7.25 2.51 14.51
N LEU A 103 6.09 3.04 14.11
CA LEU A 103 5.90 4.45 13.84
C LEU A 103 6.16 5.32 15.08
N SER A 104 5.69 4.88 16.26
CA SER A 104 5.95 5.57 17.52
C SER A 104 7.45 5.70 17.82
N LYS A 105 8.23 4.62 17.63
CA LYS A 105 9.69 4.63 17.83
C LYS A 105 10.40 5.55 16.84
N LEU A 106 10.00 5.52 15.56
CA LEU A 106 10.57 6.38 14.51
C LEU A 106 10.32 7.87 14.82
N ASN A 107 9.10 8.23 15.19
CA ASN A 107 8.76 9.60 15.60
C ASN A 107 9.56 10.04 16.83
N SER A 108 9.71 9.17 17.84
CA SER A 108 10.52 9.46 19.03
C SER A 108 12.00 9.69 18.72
N ALA A 109 12.49 9.11 17.62
CA ALA A 109 13.84 9.32 17.10
C ALA A 109 13.98 10.57 16.20
N GLY A 110 12.90 11.35 16.02
CA GLY A 110 12.89 12.55 15.19
C GLY A 110 12.88 12.29 13.69
N ILE A 111 12.49 11.08 13.26
CA ILE A 111 12.40 10.72 11.84
C ILE A 111 11.05 11.15 11.29
N GLU A 112 11.06 11.89 10.18
CA GLU A 112 9.82 12.33 9.52
C GLU A 112 9.20 11.19 8.71
N CYS A 113 7.96 10.83 9.05
CA CYS A 113 7.17 9.81 8.37
C CYS A 113 6.06 10.47 7.54
N PHE A 114 5.88 10.00 6.32
CA PHE A 114 4.80 10.38 5.40
C PHE A 114 4.07 9.11 4.95
N ALA A 115 2.75 9.18 4.82
CA ALA A 115 2.01 8.14 4.12
C ALA A 115 2.06 8.45 2.62
N PHE A 116 2.36 7.44 1.79
CA PHE A 116 2.48 7.58 0.34
C PHE A 116 1.67 6.51 -0.35
N SER A 117 0.58 6.89 -1.04
CA SER A 117 -0.44 5.94 -1.46
C SER A 117 -0.97 6.19 -2.87
N ASN A 118 -1.41 5.10 -3.53
CA ASN A 118 -2.27 5.15 -4.72
C ASN A 118 -3.70 5.60 -4.39
N GLY A 119 -4.14 5.43 -3.13
CA GLY A 119 -5.44 5.91 -2.65
C GLY A 119 -5.48 7.44 -2.53
N SER A 120 -6.68 8.02 -2.57
CA SER A 120 -6.87 9.45 -2.32
C SER A 120 -6.45 9.83 -0.89
N ALA A 121 -6.03 11.09 -0.69
CA ALA A 121 -5.64 11.56 0.63
C ALA A 121 -6.78 11.39 1.66
N ASP A 122 -8.02 11.71 1.29
CA ASP A 122 -9.19 11.55 2.16
C ASP A 122 -9.40 10.09 2.59
N ALA A 123 -9.36 9.14 1.63
CA ALA A 123 -9.54 7.71 1.92
C ALA A 123 -8.39 7.16 2.78
N VAL A 124 -7.17 7.61 2.57
CA VAL A 124 -6.01 7.22 3.38
C VAL A 124 -6.10 7.83 4.77
N THR A 125 -6.56 9.09 4.90
CA THR A 125 -6.79 9.73 6.20
C THR A 125 -7.81 8.93 7.02
N GLU A 126 -8.98 8.64 6.46
CA GLU A 126 -10.04 7.86 7.11
C GLU A 126 -9.51 6.50 7.60
N LEU A 127 -8.78 5.81 6.73
CA LEU A 127 -8.20 4.50 7.03
C LEU A 127 -7.15 4.57 8.15
N LEU A 128 -6.25 5.55 8.11
CA LEU A 128 -5.20 5.71 9.13
C LEU A 128 -5.75 6.23 10.46
N GLU A 129 -6.82 7.03 10.44
CA GLU A 129 -7.54 7.44 11.65
C GLU A 129 -8.22 6.26 12.32
N GLY A 130 -8.96 5.45 11.56
CA GLY A 130 -9.58 4.22 12.05
C GLY A 130 -8.57 3.24 12.65
N ALA A 131 -7.36 3.18 12.11
CA ALA A 131 -6.24 2.38 12.60
C ALA A 131 -5.42 3.07 13.71
N GLU A 132 -5.77 4.28 14.16
CA GLU A 132 -5.04 5.12 15.12
C GLU A 132 -3.56 5.42 14.71
N LEU A 133 -3.28 5.45 13.42
CA LEU A 133 -1.94 5.68 12.88
C LEU A 133 -1.71 7.10 12.36
N ASN A 134 -2.77 7.84 12.01
CA ASN A 134 -2.69 9.14 11.32
C ASN A 134 -1.75 10.14 12.03
N ARG A 135 -1.77 10.18 13.34
CA ARG A 135 -0.94 11.08 14.17
C ARG A 135 0.57 10.92 14.04
N TYR A 136 1.03 9.81 13.45
CA TYR A 136 2.47 9.54 13.28
C TYR A 136 3.02 10.08 11.97
N PHE A 137 2.15 10.52 11.07
CA PHE A 137 2.52 11.04 9.77
C PHE A 137 2.49 12.57 9.76
N LYS A 138 3.51 13.15 9.16
CA LYS A 138 3.60 14.58 8.94
C LYS A 138 2.61 15.03 7.87
N ASP A 139 2.41 14.20 6.85
CA ASP A 139 1.46 14.44 5.76
C ASP A 139 1.15 13.13 5.01
N ILE A 140 0.11 13.18 4.19
CA ILE A 140 -0.30 12.12 3.28
C ILE A 140 -0.09 12.59 1.84
N VAL A 141 0.79 11.91 1.11
CA VAL A 141 1.05 12.18 -0.30
C VAL A 141 0.30 11.16 -1.17
N SER A 142 -0.65 11.65 -1.94
CA SER A 142 -1.48 10.81 -2.81
C SER A 142 -1.03 10.88 -4.27
N CYS A 143 -0.99 9.74 -4.93
CA CYS A 143 -0.77 9.66 -6.38
C CYS A 143 -1.93 10.26 -7.19
N LYS A 144 -3.12 10.43 -6.58
CA LYS A 144 -4.28 11.12 -7.16
C LYS A 144 -3.95 12.55 -7.53
N ASP A 145 -3.09 13.24 -6.77
CA ASP A 145 -2.74 14.66 -6.99
C ASP A 145 -2.19 14.90 -8.40
N ILE A 146 -1.51 13.90 -8.95
CA ILE A 146 -0.94 13.95 -10.30
C ILE A 146 -1.63 12.99 -11.30
N LYS A 147 -2.77 12.43 -10.89
CA LYS A 147 -3.58 11.52 -11.72
C LYS A 147 -2.76 10.36 -12.29
N SER A 148 -2.01 9.69 -11.43
CA SER A 148 -1.17 8.56 -11.79
C SER A 148 -1.15 7.52 -10.68
N PHE A 149 -0.37 6.44 -10.87
CA PHE A 149 -0.20 5.35 -9.92
C PHE A 149 1.27 4.95 -9.82
N LYS A 150 1.69 4.47 -8.67
CA LYS A 150 2.94 3.73 -8.52
C LYS A 150 2.91 2.52 -9.48
N PRO A 151 4.00 2.17 -10.17
CA PRO A 151 5.36 2.70 -10.05
C PRO A 151 5.73 3.76 -11.10
N ASN A 152 4.83 4.62 -11.56
CA ASN A 152 5.19 5.70 -12.47
C ASN A 152 6.25 6.62 -11.84
N PRO A 153 7.39 6.93 -12.50
CA PRO A 153 8.45 7.77 -11.94
C PRO A 153 7.98 9.15 -11.44
N GLN A 154 6.95 9.70 -12.07
CA GLN A 154 6.40 11.01 -11.68
C GLN A 154 5.80 11.01 -10.27
N VAL A 155 5.29 9.87 -9.76
CA VAL A 155 4.72 9.83 -8.41
C VAL A 155 5.80 9.95 -7.34
N TYR A 156 7.00 9.40 -7.59
CA TYR A 156 8.15 9.54 -6.68
C TYR A 156 8.68 10.96 -6.69
N GLN A 157 8.77 11.61 -7.87
CA GLN A 157 9.14 13.02 -7.95
C GLN A 157 8.12 13.91 -7.22
N HIS A 158 6.81 13.67 -7.42
CA HIS A 158 5.76 14.37 -6.70
C HIS A 158 5.90 14.24 -5.18
N PHE A 159 6.26 13.07 -4.67
CA PHE A 159 6.54 12.88 -3.25
C PHE A 159 7.70 13.77 -2.76
N LEU A 160 8.82 13.82 -3.50
CA LEU A 160 9.97 14.66 -3.13
C LEU A 160 9.57 16.13 -3.06
N ASP A 161 8.81 16.60 -4.04
CA ASP A 161 8.33 17.99 -4.09
C ASP A 161 7.42 18.34 -2.91
N LYS A 162 6.47 17.44 -2.58
CA LYS A 162 5.53 17.62 -1.46
C LYS A 162 6.21 17.54 -0.10
N SER A 163 7.10 16.60 0.11
CA SER A 163 7.82 16.41 1.37
C SER A 163 9.01 17.38 1.55
N SER A 164 9.39 18.11 0.49
CA SER A 164 10.62 18.92 0.43
C SER A 164 11.88 18.11 0.75
N SER A 165 11.87 16.82 0.43
CA SER A 165 12.99 15.91 0.65
C SER A 165 13.84 15.72 -0.60
N LYS A 166 15.00 15.04 -0.46
CA LYS A 166 15.91 14.72 -1.57
C LYS A 166 16.05 13.22 -1.69
N GLU A 167 16.21 12.72 -2.91
CA GLU A 167 16.36 11.30 -3.24
C GLU A 167 17.28 10.56 -2.27
N GLN A 168 18.50 11.04 -2.06
CA GLN A 168 19.51 10.39 -1.22
C GLN A 168 19.15 10.28 0.26
N ASN A 169 18.17 11.06 0.73
CA ASN A 169 17.71 11.08 2.13
C ASN A 169 16.32 10.46 2.30
N THR A 170 15.72 10.00 1.22
CA THR A 170 14.37 9.46 1.20
C THR A 170 14.41 7.94 1.11
N TRP A 171 13.61 7.31 1.93
CA TRP A 171 13.38 5.87 1.92
C TRP A 171 11.93 5.57 1.56
N LEU A 172 11.73 4.61 0.68
CA LEU A 172 10.43 3.97 0.55
C LEU A 172 10.37 2.73 1.45
N ILE A 173 9.32 2.63 2.25
CA ILE A 173 9.00 1.47 3.07
C ILE A 173 7.76 0.81 2.47
N SER A 174 7.91 -0.38 1.90
CA SER A 174 6.80 -1.07 1.24
C SER A 174 6.95 -2.59 1.29
N SER A 175 5.84 -3.30 1.37
CA SER A 175 5.77 -4.75 1.16
C SER A 175 5.59 -5.12 -0.31
N ASN A 176 5.21 -4.17 -1.15
CA ASN A 176 4.95 -4.37 -2.56
C ASN A 176 6.26 -4.25 -3.36
N SER A 177 6.71 -5.33 -3.98
CA SER A 177 7.96 -5.37 -4.76
C SER A 177 7.99 -4.36 -5.91
N PHE A 178 6.88 -4.19 -6.63
CA PHE A 178 6.78 -3.19 -7.71
C PHE A 178 7.05 -1.76 -7.24
N ASP A 179 6.62 -1.42 -6.01
CA ASP A 179 6.81 -0.09 -5.42
C ASP A 179 8.29 0.11 -5.01
N ILE A 180 8.89 -0.91 -4.40
CA ILE A 180 10.34 -0.94 -4.10
C ILE A 180 11.17 -0.75 -5.38
N ILE A 181 10.84 -1.47 -6.44
CA ILE A 181 11.52 -1.37 -7.75
C ILE A 181 11.36 0.04 -8.32
N GLY A 182 10.14 0.59 -8.28
CA GLY A 182 9.87 1.93 -8.78
C GLY A 182 10.65 3.01 -8.03
N ALA A 183 10.67 2.97 -6.70
CA ALA A 183 11.43 3.91 -5.87
C ALA A 183 12.94 3.76 -6.06
N SER A 184 13.45 2.52 -6.17
CA SER A 184 14.87 2.27 -6.45
C SER A 184 15.28 2.83 -7.81
N ALA A 185 14.44 2.66 -8.84
CA ALA A 185 14.66 3.24 -10.16
C ALA A 185 14.62 4.79 -10.15
N ALA A 186 13.90 5.38 -9.20
CA ALA A 186 13.89 6.83 -8.94
C ALA A 186 15.05 7.31 -8.04
N GLY A 187 16.03 6.45 -7.73
CA GLY A 187 17.22 6.80 -6.94
C GLY A 187 17.03 6.81 -5.43
N TRP A 188 15.91 6.31 -4.90
CA TRP A 188 15.66 6.28 -3.47
C TRP A 188 16.30 5.07 -2.80
N LYS A 189 16.52 5.17 -1.50
CA LYS A 189 16.74 4.01 -0.65
C LYS A 189 15.40 3.28 -0.39
N THR A 190 15.46 1.97 -0.21
CA THR A 190 14.24 1.17 -0.08
C THR A 190 14.35 0.12 1.02
N ALA A 191 13.27 -0.08 1.75
CA ALA A 191 13.12 -1.16 2.72
C ALA A 191 11.94 -2.05 2.28
N TRP A 192 12.25 -3.26 1.82
CA TRP A 192 11.21 -4.24 1.54
C TRP A 192 10.76 -4.93 2.83
N VAL A 193 9.48 -4.74 3.17
CA VAL A 193 8.85 -5.37 4.33
C VAL A 193 8.25 -6.70 3.89
N LYS A 194 8.98 -7.80 4.11
CA LYS A 194 8.53 -9.15 3.76
C LYS A 194 7.48 -9.63 4.76
N ARG A 195 6.20 -9.35 4.48
CA ARG A 195 5.05 -9.65 5.35
C ARG A 195 4.72 -11.15 5.47
N SER A 196 5.14 -11.96 4.51
CA SER A 196 4.99 -13.42 4.55
C SER A 196 6.33 -14.10 4.23
N ARG A 197 6.57 -15.28 4.79
CA ARG A 197 7.76 -16.08 4.48
C ARG A 197 7.78 -16.52 3.03
N GLU A 198 6.60 -16.75 2.45
CA GLU A 198 6.37 -17.20 1.09
C GLU A 198 6.48 -16.08 0.06
N ALA A 199 6.40 -14.80 0.50
CA ALA A 199 6.51 -13.66 -0.40
C ALA A 199 7.82 -13.71 -1.20
N GLN A 200 7.71 -13.56 -2.50
CA GLN A 200 8.84 -13.50 -3.43
C GLN A 200 9.02 -12.07 -3.91
N PHE A 201 10.27 -11.64 -4.01
CA PHE A 201 10.61 -10.37 -4.63
C PHE A 201 10.74 -10.56 -6.14
N ASP A 202 10.30 -9.58 -6.93
CA ASP A 202 10.35 -9.66 -8.39
C ASP A 202 11.81 -9.75 -8.90
N PRO A 203 12.14 -10.71 -9.81
CA PRO A 203 13.50 -10.97 -10.27
C PRO A 203 13.93 -10.02 -11.40
N TRP A 204 13.79 -8.71 -11.22
CA TRP A 204 14.08 -7.70 -12.23
C TRP A 204 15.51 -7.15 -12.19
N GLY A 205 16.40 -7.75 -11.40
CA GLY A 205 17.78 -7.29 -11.26
C GLY A 205 17.95 -6.05 -10.38
N ILE A 206 16.86 -5.55 -9.78
CA ILE A 206 16.85 -4.46 -8.80
C ILE A 206 16.61 -5.09 -7.43
N ASN A 207 17.47 -4.79 -6.46
CA ASN A 207 17.33 -5.29 -5.10
C ASN A 207 16.93 -4.15 -4.14
N PRO A 208 16.15 -4.42 -3.09
CA PRO A 208 15.91 -3.44 -2.03
C PRO A 208 17.24 -3.09 -1.33
N THR A 209 17.35 -1.86 -0.80
CA THR A 209 18.49 -1.47 0.03
C THR A 209 18.60 -2.33 1.28
N ILE A 210 17.45 -2.62 1.91
CA ILE A 210 17.33 -3.57 3.01
C ILE A 210 16.05 -4.41 2.86
N THR A 211 16.05 -5.59 3.46
CA THR A 211 14.84 -6.42 3.64
C THR A 211 14.62 -6.64 5.13
N VAL A 212 13.40 -6.40 5.59
CA VAL A 212 12.99 -6.62 6.97
C VAL A 212 11.75 -7.51 7.01
N SER A 213 11.57 -8.29 8.07
CA SER A 213 10.38 -9.12 8.27
C SER A 213 9.28 -8.42 9.08
N SER A 214 9.59 -7.26 9.66
CA SER A 214 8.69 -6.46 10.47
C SER A 214 9.11 -4.99 10.42
N LEU A 215 8.14 -4.08 10.49
CA LEU A 215 8.40 -2.63 10.63
C LEU A 215 9.20 -2.29 11.89
N SER A 216 9.12 -3.13 12.92
CA SER A 216 9.88 -2.93 14.17
C SER A 216 11.40 -2.95 13.97
N GLN A 217 11.89 -3.56 12.89
CA GLN A 217 13.32 -3.63 12.55
C GLN A 217 13.85 -2.37 11.85
N LEU A 218 12.97 -1.46 11.41
CA LEU A 218 13.37 -0.28 10.62
C LEU A 218 14.32 0.63 11.40
N ILE A 219 14.02 0.91 12.66
CA ILE A 219 14.79 1.87 13.48
C ILE A 219 16.27 1.48 13.63
N GLU A 220 16.58 0.19 13.59
CA GLU A 220 17.95 -0.34 13.72
C GLU A 220 18.70 -0.35 12.38
N ASN A 221 17.97 -0.39 11.25
CA ASN A 221 18.53 -0.59 9.92
C ASN A 221 18.54 0.68 9.05
N ILE A 222 17.74 1.69 9.40
CA ILE A 222 17.72 2.99 8.71
C ILE A 222 18.65 3.95 9.46
N LYS A 223 19.80 4.21 8.87
CA LYS A 223 20.81 5.15 9.38
C LYS A 223 21.06 6.26 8.37
#